data_9451344b7cf38e495cc5512db8457574
#
_entry.id   9451344b7cf38e495cc5512db8457574
#
_cell.length_a   1.000
_cell.length_b   1.000
_cell.length_c   1.000
_cell.angle_alpha   90.00
_cell.angle_beta   90.00
_cell.angle_gamma   90.00
#
_symmetry.space_group_name_H-M   'P 1'
#
loop_
_entity.id
_entity.type
_entity.pdbx_description
1 polymer ?
#
loop_
_entity_poly.entity_id
_entity_poly.type
_entity_poly.pdbx_seq_one_letter_code
_entity_poly.pdbx_strand_id
1 'polypeptide(L)'
;MKQTGPVPVVDLAPTIRLGRLTTIAASLALILSASASSASSNSFAPPVNASRAPAPGATAYGNDISWPQCPKDGGGNGLPGPMTSASFAVLGLTDGGSFRANPCLAGQVASVKTRHLWAGAYAISTYPTSAELARYGGTGTVTERLRRAGAAQAAFNLATMARVGLHSPMVWIDVEPRTKSPWSASTAGNNAVIDGVIAGYEAAGIRAGLYSYNKAWKAITGARVLPVVPTWVPVGRSGEAGAEATCAVASYAGGKPWLTQWTDGVRDYDLTCPGVSGQAARGNPLTPYLTVGLASGSRGDAVAALQRSLGAAHADGAFGPTTRARVVAFQRAHHLTANGIVGSAEWRALGAGTGTYTPPVRGITSTLFTST
;
A
#
# COMPACT_ATOMS: atom_id res chain seq x y z
N MET A 1 -59.99 -28.58 14.98
CA MET A 1 -61.02 -27.58 15.29
C MET A 1 -60.40 -26.41 16.02
N LYS A 2 -60.22 -25.29 15.37
CA LYS A 2 -60.47 -23.90 15.74
C LYS A 2 -59.84 -23.00 14.66
N GLN A 3 -60.74 -22.39 13.90
CA GLN A 3 -60.45 -21.29 12.97
C GLN A 3 -60.08 -20.05 13.74
N THR A 4 -59.16 -19.26 13.23
CA THR A 4 -59.10 -17.83 13.51
C THR A 4 -58.85 -17.09 12.19
N GLY A 5 -59.74 -16.15 11.91
CA GLY A 5 -59.87 -15.41 10.68
C GLY A 5 -58.88 -14.24 10.51
N PRO A 6 -58.98 -13.54 9.38
CA PRO A 6 -57.97 -12.55 8.96
C PRO A 6 -58.12 -11.19 9.64
N VAL A 7 -56.99 -10.53 9.87
CA VAL A 7 -56.88 -9.18 10.39
C VAL A 7 -56.94 -8.18 9.23
N PRO A 8 -57.66 -7.06 9.35
CA PRO A 8 -57.86 -6.10 8.27
C PRO A 8 -56.67 -5.18 8.04
N VAL A 9 -56.37 -4.93 6.76
CA VAL A 9 -55.42 -3.93 6.26
C VAL A 9 -56.06 -2.54 6.37
N VAL A 10 -55.41 -1.61 7.04
CA VAL A 10 -55.82 -0.20 7.07
C VAL A 10 -54.97 0.56 6.05
N ASP A 11 -55.66 1.07 5.03
CA ASP A 11 -55.12 1.93 3.98
C ASP A 11 -55.20 3.39 4.43
N LEU A 12 -54.07 4.08 4.53
CA LEU A 12 -53.98 5.51 4.85
C LEU A 12 -53.12 6.21 3.81
N ALA A 13 -53.74 6.68 2.74
CA ALA A 13 -53.14 7.65 1.85
C ALA A 13 -53.38 9.10 2.34
N PRO A 14 -52.41 9.96 2.40
CA PRO A 14 -52.64 11.40 2.56
C PRO A 14 -52.64 12.11 1.19
N THR A 15 -53.77 12.69 0.87
CA THR A 15 -53.97 13.65 -0.21
C THR A 15 -53.23 14.97 0.06
N ILE A 16 -52.26 15.34 -0.78
CA ILE A 16 -51.61 16.65 -0.78
C ILE A 16 -52.31 17.55 -1.81
N ARG A 17 -52.91 18.65 -1.31
CA ARG A 17 -53.50 19.72 -2.10
C ARG A 17 -52.42 20.59 -2.73
N LEU A 18 -52.47 20.80 -4.05
CA LEU A 18 -51.70 21.80 -4.76
C LEU A 18 -52.25 23.21 -4.42
N GLY A 19 -51.45 24.03 -3.78
CA GLY A 19 -51.64 25.46 -3.66
C GLY A 19 -50.84 26.19 -4.78
N ARG A 20 -51.58 27.00 -5.57
CA ARG A 20 -50.97 27.92 -6.57
C ARG A 20 -50.17 29.01 -5.83
N LEU A 21 -48.91 29.22 -6.20
CA LEU A 21 -48.14 30.41 -5.81
C LEU A 21 -47.71 31.20 -7.05
N THR A 22 -48.10 32.44 -7.01
CA THR A 22 -47.89 33.51 -7.96
C THR A 22 -46.41 33.87 -8.13
N THR A 23 -46.00 34.06 -9.34
CA THR A 23 -44.70 34.59 -9.78
C THR A 23 -44.49 36.01 -9.32
N ILE A 24 -43.40 36.27 -8.59
CA ILE A 24 -42.81 37.60 -8.43
C ILE A 24 -41.40 37.52 -8.99
N ALA A 25 -41.18 38.23 -10.10
CA ALA A 25 -39.85 38.42 -10.70
C ALA A 25 -39.11 39.49 -9.89
N ALA A 26 -38.03 39.10 -9.20
CA ALA A 26 -37.07 40.05 -8.66
C ALA A 26 -35.73 39.78 -9.31
N SER A 27 -35.32 40.72 -10.15
CA SER A 27 -33.99 40.75 -10.76
C SER A 27 -32.94 41.04 -9.69
N LEU A 28 -32.10 40.08 -9.38
CA LEU A 28 -30.93 40.30 -8.52
C LEU A 28 -29.68 40.09 -9.38
N ALA A 29 -28.96 41.18 -9.62
CA ALA A 29 -27.66 41.18 -10.27
C ALA A 29 -26.66 40.49 -9.31
N LEU A 30 -26.19 39.28 -9.66
CA LEU A 30 -25.18 38.56 -8.90
C LEU A 30 -23.79 38.97 -9.38
N ILE A 31 -23.10 39.75 -8.58
CA ILE A 31 -21.67 40.04 -8.74
C ILE A 31 -20.94 38.72 -8.48
N LEU A 32 -20.38 38.08 -9.52
CA LEU A 32 -19.48 36.95 -9.37
C LEU A 32 -18.15 37.43 -8.81
N SER A 33 -18.00 37.34 -7.49
CA SER A 33 -16.68 37.32 -6.86
C SER A 33 -16.07 35.96 -7.11
N ALA A 34 -15.14 35.87 -8.06
CA ALA A 34 -14.32 34.66 -8.22
C ALA A 34 -13.41 34.50 -7.00
N SER A 35 -13.87 33.73 -6.02
CA SER A 35 -13.01 33.21 -4.97
C SER A 35 -12.13 32.16 -5.62
N ALA A 36 -10.88 32.50 -5.89
CA ALA A 36 -9.85 31.53 -6.20
C ALA A 36 -9.70 30.60 -4.99
N SER A 37 -10.35 29.45 -5.05
CA SER A 37 -10.05 28.34 -4.14
C SER A 37 -8.62 27.91 -4.44
N SER A 38 -7.68 28.33 -3.61
CA SER A 38 -6.35 27.79 -3.56
C SER A 38 -6.49 26.28 -3.38
N ALA A 39 -6.22 25.53 -4.44
CA ALA A 39 -5.99 24.10 -4.34
C ALA A 39 -4.89 23.92 -3.29
N SER A 40 -5.26 23.44 -2.13
CA SER A 40 -4.30 22.94 -1.14
C SER A 40 -3.51 21.85 -1.85
N SER A 41 -2.33 22.20 -2.36
CA SER A 41 -1.31 21.23 -2.66
C SER A 41 -1.16 20.42 -1.38
N ASN A 42 -1.53 19.13 -1.40
CA ASN A 42 -1.11 18.17 -0.42
C ASN A 42 0.43 18.07 -0.53
N SER A 43 1.11 19.10 -0.02
CA SER A 43 2.49 18.99 0.33
C SER A 43 2.52 17.96 1.45
N PHE A 44 2.99 16.76 1.17
CA PHE A 44 3.41 15.84 2.20
C PHE A 44 4.31 16.65 3.12
N ALA A 45 3.77 17.00 4.29
CA ALA A 45 4.59 17.61 5.32
C ALA A 45 5.80 16.67 5.54
N PRO A 46 7.03 17.18 5.55
CA PRO A 46 8.18 16.35 5.83
C PRO A 46 7.92 15.62 7.15
N PRO A 47 8.40 14.37 7.29
CA PRO A 47 8.23 13.63 8.53
C PRO A 47 8.62 14.52 9.68
N VAL A 48 7.91 14.45 10.79
CA VAL A 48 7.90 15.37 11.93
C VAL A 48 9.28 15.63 12.53
N ASN A 49 10.34 15.03 11.97
CA ASN A 49 11.75 15.28 12.32
C ASN A 49 12.72 14.98 11.19
N ALA A 50 12.73 15.84 10.18
CA ALA A 50 13.82 15.84 9.21
C ALA A 50 15.22 16.02 9.86
N SER A 51 15.30 16.51 11.08
CA SER A 51 16.55 16.74 11.84
C SER A 51 17.13 15.45 12.46
N ARG A 52 16.38 14.34 12.50
CA ARG A 52 16.87 13.05 13.02
C ARG A 52 16.91 11.93 11.98
N ALA A 53 16.45 12.18 10.78
CA ALA A 53 16.67 11.23 9.69
C ALA A 53 18.18 11.01 9.52
N PRO A 54 18.66 9.76 9.42
CA PRO A 54 20.06 9.49 9.17
C PRO A 54 20.50 10.17 7.88
N ALA A 55 21.76 10.60 7.84
CA ALA A 55 22.35 11.16 6.64
C ALA A 55 22.13 10.19 5.46
N PRO A 56 21.92 10.69 4.22
CA PRO A 56 21.78 9.82 3.07
C PRO A 56 22.95 8.83 2.97
N GLY A 57 22.66 7.53 2.97
CA GLY A 57 23.66 6.47 2.93
C GLY A 57 24.15 5.96 4.29
N ALA A 58 23.86 6.65 5.40
CA ALA A 58 24.23 6.19 6.73
C ALA A 58 23.27 5.09 7.23
N THR A 59 23.83 4.14 7.98
CA THR A 59 23.06 3.15 8.72
C THR A 59 22.33 3.82 9.89
N ALA A 60 21.07 3.48 10.08
CA ALA A 60 20.26 3.90 11.21
C ALA A 60 19.75 2.70 11.98
N TYR A 61 19.59 2.87 13.29
CA TYR A 61 19.07 1.86 14.20
C TYR A 61 17.72 2.26 14.73
N GLY A 62 16.81 1.29 14.79
CA GLY A 62 15.46 1.47 15.25
C GLY A 62 14.89 0.23 15.89
N ASN A 63 13.58 0.26 16.08
CA ASN A 63 12.81 -0.88 16.56
C ASN A 63 11.47 -0.91 15.85
N ASP A 64 10.92 -2.08 15.63
CA ASP A 64 9.50 -2.19 15.34
C ASP A 64 8.70 -2.48 16.60
N ILE A 65 7.49 -1.96 16.64
CA ILE A 65 6.56 -2.14 17.75
C ILE A 65 5.14 -2.29 17.22
N SER A 66 4.36 -3.09 17.95
CA SER A 66 2.95 -3.32 17.62
C SER A 66 2.14 -3.70 18.86
N TRP A 67 1.18 -4.59 18.71
CA TRP A 67 0.35 -5.08 19.80
C TRP A 67 1.13 -5.64 21.01
N PRO A 68 2.25 -6.39 20.90
CA PRO A 68 2.96 -6.88 22.08
C PRO A 68 3.47 -5.76 23.00
N GLN A 69 3.74 -4.59 22.47
CA GLN A 69 4.16 -3.41 23.22
C GLN A 69 2.98 -2.58 23.75
N CYS A 70 1.72 -2.96 23.44
CA CYS A 70 0.58 -2.37 24.12
C CYS A 70 0.61 -2.64 25.61
N PRO A 71 0.08 -1.73 26.47
CA PRO A 71 -0.08 -1.96 27.89
C PRO A 71 -0.90 -3.22 28.17
N LYS A 72 -0.63 -3.89 29.30
CA LYS A 72 -1.33 -5.13 29.66
C LYS A 72 -2.82 -4.92 29.90
N ASP A 73 -3.19 -3.82 30.50
CA ASP A 73 -4.57 -3.38 30.68
C ASP A 73 -5.28 -3.04 29.37
N GLY A 74 -4.52 -2.70 28.31
CA GLY A 74 -4.98 -2.55 26.93
C GLY A 74 -4.95 -3.84 26.11
N GLY A 75 -4.72 -4.99 26.75
CA GLY A 75 -4.72 -6.32 26.12
C GLY A 75 -3.40 -6.73 25.47
N GLY A 76 -2.35 -5.93 25.59
CA GLY A 76 -1.00 -6.25 25.12
C GLY A 76 -0.17 -7.03 26.13
N ASN A 77 1.12 -7.22 25.83
CA ASN A 77 2.07 -7.89 26.73
C ASN A 77 2.85 -6.92 27.63
N GLY A 78 2.73 -5.60 27.39
CA GLY A 78 3.50 -4.58 28.09
C GLY A 78 5.00 -4.66 27.82
N LEU A 79 5.39 -5.19 26.65
CA LEU A 79 6.79 -5.21 26.24
C LEU A 79 7.32 -3.78 26.06
N PRO A 80 8.62 -3.58 26.27
CA PRO A 80 9.18 -2.23 26.15
C PRO A 80 9.09 -1.69 24.72
N GLY A 81 8.84 -0.38 24.61
CA GLY A 81 8.89 0.33 23.36
C GLY A 81 10.30 0.48 22.78
N PRO A 82 10.49 1.33 21.77
CA PRO A 82 11.80 1.53 21.14
C PRO A 82 12.88 1.93 22.14
N MET A 83 14.11 1.46 21.95
CA MET A 83 15.26 1.84 22.77
C MET A 83 15.49 3.36 22.76
N THR A 84 16.14 3.90 23.82
CA THR A 84 16.36 5.35 23.94
C THR A 84 17.24 5.91 22.82
N SER A 85 18.17 5.11 22.29
CA SER A 85 19.07 5.45 21.18
C SER A 85 18.44 5.27 19.78
N ALA A 86 17.19 4.76 19.69
CA ALA A 86 16.54 4.57 18.40
C ALA A 86 16.43 5.89 17.62
N SER A 87 16.73 5.84 16.33
CA SER A 87 16.52 6.93 15.38
C SER A 87 15.16 6.86 14.71
N PHE A 88 14.58 5.67 14.63
CA PHE A 88 13.27 5.43 14.02
C PHE A 88 12.48 4.35 14.75
N ALA A 89 11.19 4.28 14.45
CA ALA A 89 10.34 3.17 14.84
C ALA A 89 9.42 2.76 13.69
N VAL A 90 9.25 1.46 13.46
CA VAL A 90 8.28 0.91 12.51
C VAL A 90 7.05 0.44 13.27
N LEU A 91 5.89 1.02 13.00
CA LEU A 91 4.67 0.83 13.76
C LEU A 91 3.74 -0.18 13.08
N GLY A 92 3.35 -1.23 13.80
CA GLY A 92 2.38 -2.20 13.32
C GLY A 92 0.97 -1.62 13.29
N LEU A 93 0.40 -1.53 12.10
CA LEU A 93 -0.95 -0.98 11.86
C LEU A 93 -2.05 -1.95 12.26
N THR A 94 -1.75 -3.26 12.21
CA THR A 94 -2.72 -4.34 12.41
C THR A 94 -2.33 -5.25 13.57
N ASP A 95 -3.31 -6.00 14.08
CA ASP A 95 -3.18 -6.98 15.14
C ASP A 95 -3.85 -8.30 14.73
N GLY A 96 -3.06 -9.35 14.49
CA GLY A 96 -3.51 -10.72 14.28
C GLY A 96 -4.23 -10.99 12.95
N GLY A 97 -4.64 -9.96 12.19
CA GLY A 97 -5.32 -10.09 10.91
C GLY A 97 -5.30 -8.81 10.08
N SER A 98 -5.58 -8.92 8.79
CA SER A 98 -5.43 -7.82 7.82
C SER A 98 -6.42 -6.65 8.01
N PHE A 99 -7.56 -6.91 8.66
CA PHE A 99 -8.62 -5.93 8.85
C PHE A 99 -8.90 -5.63 10.34
N ARG A 100 -7.93 -5.88 11.19
CA ARG A 100 -8.01 -5.58 12.61
C ARG A 100 -6.91 -4.60 12.97
N ALA A 101 -7.30 -3.38 13.37
CA ALA A 101 -6.35 -2.35 13.74
C ALA A 101 -5.65 -2.67 15.07
N ASN A 102 -4.38 -2.30 15.18
CA ASN A 102 -3.64 -2.33 16.44
C ASN A 102 -4.31 -1.38 17.45
N PRO A 103 -4.79 -1.90 18.60
CA PRO A 103 -5.62 -1.13 19.53
C PRO A 103 -4.89 0.02 20.21
N CYS A 104 -3.57 -0.06 20.37
CA CYS A 104 -2.78 0.98 21.02
C CYS A 104 -1.97 1.86 20.05
N LEU A 105 -2.22 1.73 18.74
CA LEU A 105 -1.46 2.46 17.72
C LEU A 105 -1.42 3.98 17.95
N ALA A 106 -2.53 4.58 18.38
CA ALA A 106 -2.59 6.02 18.66
C ALA A 106 -1.59 6.45 19.74
N GLY A 107 -1.50 5.68 20.83
CA GLY A 107 -0.52 5.91 21.91
C GLY A 107 0.92 5.70 21.44
N GLN A 108 1.16 4.67 20.61
CA GLN A 108 2.47 4.41 20.01
C GLN A 108 2.90 5.55 19.09
N VAL A 109 2.00 6.06 18.25
CA VAL A 109 2.25 7.23 17.39
C VAL A 109 2.57 8.47 18.21
N ALA A 110 1.81 8.72 19.28
CA ALA A 110 2.06 9.85 20.18
C ALA A 110 3.45 9.75 20.83
N SER A 111 3.83 8.56 21.32
CA SER A 111 5.15 8.30 21.91
C SER A 111 6.30 8.54 20.91
N VAL A 112 6.15 8.04 19.68
CA VAL A 112 7.14 8.23 18.62
C VAL A 112 7.30 9.71 18.27
N LYS A 113 6.20 10.47 18.18
CA LYS A 113 6.21 11.92 17.94
C LYS A 113 6.90 12.67 19.07
N THR A 114 6.55 12.40 20.33
CA THR A 114 7.16 13.05 21.50
C THR A 114 8.65 12.79 21.59
N ARG A 115 9.08 11.59 21.20
CA ARG A 115 10.51 11.20 21.17
C ARG A 115 11.22 11.66 19.92
N HIS A 116 10.52 12.29 19.00
CA HIS A 116 11.09 12.75 17.75
C HIS A 116 11.74 11.65 16.91
N LEU A 117 11.20 10.44 16.90
CA LEU A 117 11.66 9.34 16.06
C LEU A 117 11.09 9.47 14.65
N TRP A 118 11.85 9.06 13.64
CA TRP A 118 11.29 8.86 12.32
C TRP A 118 10.32 7.67 12.36
N ALA A 119 9.13 7.82 11.79
CA ALA A 119 8.08 6.80 11.86
C ALA A 119 7.92 6.05 10.55
N GLY A 120 8.07 4.74 10.58
CA GLY A 120 7.68 3.79 9.54
C GLY A 120 6.36 3.11 9.89
N ALA A 121 5.83 2.33 8.96
CA ALA A 121 4.62 1.54 9.17
C ALA A 121 4.76 0.14 8.56
N TYR A 122 4.15 -0.86 9.22
CA TYR A 122 3.96 -2.18 8.64
C TYR A 122 2.55 -2.73 8.91
N ALA A 123 2.12 -3.66 8.12
CA ALA A 123 0.82 -4.29 8.28
C ALA A 123 0.84 -5.77 7.90
N ILE A 124 0.18 -6.57 8.71
CA ILE A 124 -0.06 -7.97 8.43
C ILE A 124 -0.92 -8.10 7.18
N SER A 125 -0.48 -8.91 6.24
CA SER A 125 -1.30 -9.36 5.11
C SER A 125 -1.63 -10.84 5.26
N THR A 126 -2.85 -11.21 4.91
CA THR A 126 -3.34 -12.59 4.99
C THR A 126 -4.19 -12.93 3.77
N TYR A 127 -4.34 -14.22 3.50
CA TYR A 127 -5.33 -14.66 2.54
C TYR A 127 -6.73 -14.30 3.07
N PRO A 128 -7.62 -13.71 2.25
CA PRO A 128 -8.93 -13.29 2.72
C PRO A 128 -9.79 -14.49 3.10
N THR A 129 -10.52 -14.38 4.19
CA THR A 129 -11.59 -15.31 4.54
C THR A 129 -12.72 -15.25 3.49
N SER A 130 -13.62 -16.25 3.47
CA SER A 130 -14.77 -16.24 2.58
C SER A 130 -15.64 -14.99 2.76
N ALA A 131 -15.81 -14.52 3.99
CA ALA A 131 -16.57 -13.31 4.31
C ALA A 131 -15.87 -12.05 3.79
N GLU A 132 -14.56 -11.92 3.96
CA GLU A 132 -13.77 -10.81 3.45
C GLU A 132 -13.75 -10.82 1.91
N LEU A 133 -13.63 -12.00 1.29
CA LEU A 133 -13.67 -12.13 -0.16
C LEU A 133 -15.05 -11.78 -0.72
N ALA A 134 -16.13 -12.13 -0.02
CA ALA A 134 -17.47 -11.71 -0.39
C ALA A 134 -17.65 -10.18 -0.27
N ARG A 135 -17.12 -9.60 0.80
CA ARG A 135 -17.24 -8.16 1.08
C ARG A 135 -16.40 -7.30 0.15
N TYR A 136 -15.17 -7.70 -0.14
CA TYR A 136 -14.17 -6.85 -0.81
C TYR A 136 -13.82 -7.33 -2.21
N GLY A 137 -14.10 -8.59 -2.55
CA GLY A 137 -13.69 -9.17 -3.82
C GLY A 137 -14.53 -8.72 -5.02
N GLY A 138 -15.77 -8.31 -4.81
CA GLY A 138 -16.68 -7.97 -5.92
C GLY A 138 -16.97 -9.16 -6.85
N THR A 139 -17.25 -8.88 -8.11
CA THR A 139 -17.52 -9.88 -9.18
C THR A 139 -16.25 -10.14 -10.01
N GLY A 140 -16.27 -11.17 -10.85
CA GLY A 140 -15.18 -11.53 -11.76
C GLY A 140 -14.46 -12.81 -11.36
N THR A 141 -13.31 -13.05 -11.97
CA THR A 141 -12.47 -14.23 -11.73
C THR A 141 -11.96 -14.26 -10.28
N VAL A 142 -11.62 -15.45 -9.81
CA VAL A 142 -11.03 -15.61 -8.45
C VAL A 142 -9.79 -14.71 -8.27
N THR A 143 -8.93 -14.65 -9.27
CA THR A 143 -7.71 -13.82 -9.24
C THR A 143 -8.03 -12.33 -9.10
N GLU A 144 -9.00 -11.81 -9.84
CA GLU A 144 -9.43 -10.41 -9.75
C GLU A 144 -10.05 -10.10 -8.39
N ARG A 145 -10.86 -11.01 -7.88
CA ARG A 145 -11.47 -10.89 -6.56
C ARG A 145 -10.43 -10.87 -5.45
N LEU A 146 -9.40 -11.72 -5.52
CA LEU A 146 -8.29 -11.77 -4.58
C LEU A 146 -7.46 -10.49 -4.63
N ARG A 147 -7.17 -9.95 -5.83
CA ARG A 147 -6.48 -8.65 -5.96
C ARG A 147 -7.28 -7.52 -5.32
N ARG A 148 -8.60 -7.47 -5.52
CA ARG A 148 -9.44 -6.44 -4.88
C ARG A 148 -9.47 -6.60 -3.36
N ALA A 149 -9.53 -7.81 -2.84
CA ALA A 149 -9.43 -8.06 -1.41
C ALA A 149 -8.07 -7.60 -0.85
N GLY A 150 -6.97 -7.82 -1.58
CA GLY A 150 -5.66 -7.28 -1.24
C GLY A 150 -5.61 -5.75 -1.26
N ALA A 151 -6.17 -5.11 -2.27
CA ALA A 151 -6.26 -3.65 -2.34
C ALA A 151 -7.12 -3.08 -1.18
N ALA A 152 -8.14 -3.79 -0.74
CA ALA A 152 -8.93 -3.42 0.43
C ALA A 152 -8.13 -3.49 1.74
N GLN A 153 -7.18 -4.44 1.88
CA GLN A 153 -6.25 -4.46 3.02
C GLN A 153 -5.40 -3.19 3.06
N ALA A 154 -4.84 -2.78 1.91
CA ALA A 154 -4.09 -1.54 1.82
C ALA A 154 -4.96 -0.32 2.17
N ALA A 155 -6.18 -0.25 1.65
CA ALA A 155 -7.11 0.84 1.96
C ALA A 155 -7.46 0.92 3.45
N PHE A 156 -7.67 -0.22 4.11
CA PHE A 156 -7.89 -0.31 5.55
C PHE A 156 -6.69 0.24 6.34
N ASN A 157 -5.48 -0.11 5.94
CA ASN A 157 -4.25 0.34 6.59
C ASN A 157 -4.03 1.84 6.40
N LEU A 158 -4.27 2.38 5.21
CA LEU A 158 -4.19 3.82 4.92
C LEU A 158 -5.20 4.62 5.75
N ALA A 159 -6.43 4.12 5.86
CA ALA A 159 -7.45 4.72 6.74
C ALA A 159 -7.06 4.66 8.22
N THR A 160 -6.40 3.58 8.64
CA THR A 160 -5.87 3.42 10.01
C THR A 160 -4.76 4.41 10.28
N MET A 161 -3.80 4.60 9.36
CA MET A 161 -2.76 5.62 9.46
C MET A 161 -3.36 7.03 9.56
N ALA A 162 -4.29 7.36 8.68
CA ALA A 162 -4.95 8.67 8.67
C ALA A 162 -5.66 8.98 10.00
N ARG A 163 -6.35 8.01 10.57
CA ARG A 163 -7.09 8.15 11.84
C ARG A 163 -6.21 8.52 13.02
N VAL A 164 -4.96 8.01 13.05
CA VAL A 164 -4.01 8.28 14.14
C VAL A 164 -2.98 9.35 13.78
N GLY A 165 -3.09 9.95 12.61
CA GLY A 165 -2.13 10.95 12.12
C GLY A 165 -0.71 10.40 11.96
N LEU A 166 -0.58 9.13 11.54
CA LEU A 166 0.69 8.53 11.19
C LEU A 166 1.00 8.81 9.71
N HIS A 167 2.14 9.44 9.46
CA HIS A 167 2.65 9.66 8.12
C HIS A 167 3.87 8.76 7.89
N SER A 168 3.80 7.89 6.91
CA SER A 168 4.90 7.05 6.47
C SER A 168 4.99 7.05 4.94
N PRO A 169 6.17 7.25 4.35
CA PRO A 169 6.32 7.24 2.90
C PRO A 169 6.20 5.84 2.29
N MET A 170 6.24 4.81 3.13
CA MET A 170 6.06 3.42 2.72
C MET A 170 5.40 2.60 3.82
N VAL A 171 4.79 1.47 3.41
CA VAL A 171 4.28 0.45 4.33
C VAL A 171 4.88 -0.89 4.00
N TRP A 172 5.44 -1.55 5.00
CA TRP A 172 5.93 -2.92 4.90
C TRP A 172 4.77 -3.90 4.99
N ILE A 173 4.64 -4.76 4.01
CA ILE A 173 3.63 -5.83 3.94
C ILE A 173 4.23 -7.06 4.60
N ASP A 174 3.71 -7.43 5.77
CA ASP A 174 4.13 -8.61 6.51
C ASP A 174 3.47 -9.87 5.91
N VAL A 175 4.29 -10.69 5.24
CA VAL A 175 3.91 -11.91 4.53
C VAL A 175 4.54 -13.11 5.24
N GLU A 176 3.91 -13.56 6.31
CA GLU A 176 4.34 -14.68 7.12
C GLU A 176 3.24 -15.74 7.34
N PRO A 177 3.61 -16.99 7.63
CA PRO A 177 2.63 -18.01 8.06
C PRO A 177 1.96 -17.60 9.37
N ARG A 178 0.62 -17.74 9.42
CA ARG A 178 -0.17 -17.44 10.61
C ARG A 178 -1.16 -18.55 10.91
N THR A 179 -1.21 -18.98 12.16
CA THR A 179 -2.08 -20.08 12.57
C THR A 179 -3.55 -19.72 12.48
N LYS A 180 -3.93 -18.49 12.88
CA LYS A 180 -5.33 -18.05 12.91
C LYS A 180 -5.84 -17.49 11.58
N SER A 181 -4.96 -17.15 10.67
CA SER A 181 -5.26 -16.56 9.37
C SER A 181 -4.27 -17.09 8.33
N PRO A 182 -4.33 -18.39 8.00
CA PRO A 182 -3.34 -19.04 7.13
C PRO A 182 -3.45 -18.53 5.70
N TRP A 183 -2.32 -18.54 5.01
CA TRP A 183 -2.27 -18.41 3.58
C TRP A 183 -2.88 -19.65 2.89
N SER A 184 -3.36 -19.47 1.68
CA SER A 184 -3.89 -20.59 0.87
C SER A 184 -2.76 -21.53 0.40
N ALA A 185 -3.10 -22.79 0.10
CA ALA A 185 -2.20 -23.69 -0.61
C ALA A 185 -1.92 -23.21 -2.07
N SER A 186 -2.76 -22.35 -2.63
CA SER A 186 -2.57 -21.78 -3.96
C SER A 186 -1.59 -20.60 -3.93
N THR A 187 -0.35 -20.83 -4.34
CA THR A 187 0.64 -19.74 -4.48
C THR A 187 0.18 -18.66 -5.46
N ALA A 188 -0.54 -19.02 -6.51
CA ALA A 188 -1.12 -18.06 -7.46
C ALA A 188 -2.18 -17.16 -6.78
N GLY A 189 -3.04 -17.74 -5.94
CA GLY A 189 -4.01 -16.99 -5.16
C GLY A 189 -3.35 -16.05 -4.15
N ASN A 190 -2.34 -16.54 -3.42
CA ASN A 190 -1.57 -15.73 -2.48
C ASN A 190 -0.88 -14.56 -3.18
N ASN A 191 -0.26 -14.81 -4.32
CA ASN A 191 0.37 -13.77 -5.13
C ASN A 191 -0.64 -12.72 -5.62
N ALA A 192 -1.86 -13.13 -5.97
CA ALA A 192 -2.90 -12.18 -6.37
C ALA A 192 -3.30 -11.24 -5.22
N VAL A 193 -3.36 -11.74 -3.97
CA VAL A 193 -3.60 -10.89 -2.79
C VAL A 193 -2.45 -9.92 -2.59
N ILE A 194 -1.20 -10.40 -2.60
CA ILE A 194 0.01 -9.57 -2.43
C ILE A 194 0.07 -8.48 -3.51
N ASP A 195 -0.21 -8.83 -4.78
CA ASP A 195 -0.30 -7.85 -5.88
C ASP A 195 -1.34 -6.77 -5.60
N GLY A 196 -2.49 -7.17 -5.06
CA GLY A 196 -3.54 -6.23 -4.69
C GLY A 196 -3.11 -5.26 -3.60
N VAL A 197 -2.43 -5.75 -2.56
CA VAL A 197 -1.91 -4.91 -1.46
C VAL A 197 -0.87 -3.92 -1.98
N ILE A 198 0.11 -4.39 -2.77
CA ILE A 198 1.14 -3.53 -3.39
C ILE A 198 0.47 -2.44 -4.23
N ALA A 199 -0.42 -2.84 -5.16
CA ALA A 199 -1.12 -1.91 -6.03
C ALA A 199 -1.98 -0.90 -5.26
N GLY A 200 -2.59 -1.31 -4.14
CA GLY A 200 -3.38 -0.44 -3.28
C GLY A 200 -2.56 0.67 -2.63
N TYR A 201 -1.37 0.36 -2.11
CA TYR A 201 -0.46 1.37 -1.59
C TYR A 201 0.10 2.28 -2.68
N GLU A 202 0.56 1.71 -3.79
CA GLU A 202 1.11 2.48 -4.92
C GLU A 202 0.07 3.44 -5.53
N ALA A 203 -1.19 3.03 -5.61
CA ALA A 203 -2.29 3.88 -6.09
C ALA A 203 -2.53 5.10 -5.18
N ALA A 204 -2.19 5.00 -3.89
CA ALA A 204 -2.24 6.10 -2.93
C ALA A 204 -0.94 6.91 -2.87
N GLY A 205 0.05 6.62 -3.71
CA GLY A 205 1.37 7.28 -3.69
C GLY A 205 2.27 6.81 -2.53
N ILE A 206 1.91 5.72 -1.86
CA ILE A 206 2.70 5.12 -0.77
C ILE A 206 3.50 3.96 -1.35
N ARG A 207 4.78 3.90 -1.05
CA ARG A 207 5.62 2.78 -1.48
C ARG A 207 5.28 1.52 -0.70
N ALA A 208 5.16 0.40 -1.39
CA ALA A 208 5.08 -0.92 -0.76
C ALA A 208 6.49 -1.48 -0.53
N GLY A 209 6.71 -2.06 0.65
CA GLY A 209 7.84 -2.94 0.95
C GLY A 209 7.33 -4.31 1.39
N LEU A 210 8.18 -5.30 1.46
CA LEU A 210 7.85 -6.66 1.89
C LEU A 210 8.63 -7.03 3.14
N TYR A 211 7.97 -7.60 4.13
CA TYR A 211 8.59 -8.28 5.26
C TYR A 211 8.29 -9.77 5.15
N SER A 212 9.32 -10.60 5.15
CA SER A 212 9.23 -12.07 5.17
C SER A 212 10.62 -12.68 5.35
N TYR A 213 10.70 -14.02 5.36
CA TYR A 213 11.94 -14.77 5.34
C TYR A 213 11.88 -15.91 4.30
N ASN A 214 13.02 -16.43 3.88
CA ASN A 214 13.14 -17.39 2.75
C ASN A 214 12.14 -18.54 2.80
N LYS A 215 11.99 -19.22 3.96
CA LYS A 215 11.09 -20.37 4.09
C LYS A 215 9.63 -19.97 3.95
N ALA A 216 9.22 -18.87 4.59
CA ALA A 216 7.87 -18.34 4.51
C ALA A 216 7.53 -17.88 3.10
N TRP A 217 8.38 -17.04 2.52
CA TRP A 217 8.19 -16.52 1.18
C TRP A 217 8.05 -17.63 0.14
N LYS A 218 8.95 -18.63 0.17
CA LYS A 218 8.88 -19.80 -0.72
C LYS A 218 7.57 -20.56 -0.55
N ALA A 219 7.15 -20.82 0.68
CA ALA A 219 5.92 -21.57 0.95
C ALA A 219 4.66 -20.80 0.48
N ILE A 220 4.62 -19.49 0.68
CA ILE A 220 3.45 -18.66 0.39
C ILE A 220 3.37 -18.30 -1.10
N THR A 221 4.48 -17.98 -1.73
CA THR A 221 4.52 -17.37 -3.07
C THR A 221 5.07 -18.27 -4.17
N GLY A 222 5.67 -19.43 -3.83
CA GLY A 222 6.41 -20.26 -4.77
C GLY A 222 7.80 -19.70 -5.11
N ALA A 223 8.43 -18.96 -4.17
CA ALA A 223 9.71 -18.29 -4.36
C ALA A 223 9.67 -17.19 -5.45
N ARG A 224 8.59 -16.44 -5.49
CA ARG A 224 8.41 -15.31 -6.43
C ARG A 224 9.53 -14.29 -6.29
N VAL A 225 10.04 -13.79 -7.43
CA VAL A 225 11.08 -12.77 -7.51
C VAL A 225 10.45 -11.40 -7.76
N LEU A 226 10.74 -10.43 -6.89
CA LEU A 226 10.26 -9.05 -6.94
C LEU A 226 11.43 -8.08 -6.64
N PRO A 227 12.43 -8.00 -7.52
CA PRO A 227 13.72 -7.36 -7.21
C PRO A 227 13.62 -5.85 -7.01
N VAL A 228 12.52 -5.24 -7.41
CA VAL A 228 12.27 -3.78 -7.29
C VAL A 228 11.46 -3.40 -6.07
N VAL A 229 10.84 -4.38 -5.41
CA VAL A 229 10.10 -4.12 -4.18
C VAL A 229 11.08 -4.20 -3.02
N PRO A 230 11.21 -3.13 -2.20
CA PRO A 230 12.06 -3.15 -1.03
C PRO A 230 11.74 -4.32 -0.10
N THR A 231 12.76 -4.89 0.52
CA THR A 231 12.56 -5.98 1.48
C THR A 231 13.12 -5.65 2.86
N TRP A 232 12.41 -6.11 3.86
CA TRP A 232 12.80 -6.12 5.26
C TRP A 232 12.97 -7.59 5.67
N VAL A 233 14.18 -7.95 6.13
CA VAL A 233 14.58 -9.34 6.33
C VAL A 233 14.90 -9.62 7.79
N PRO A 234 14.12 -10.45 8.46
CA PRO A 234 14.46 -10.90 9.83
C PRO A 234 15.58 -11.93 9.80
N VAL A 235 16.52 -11.80 10.75
CA VAL A 235 17.62 -12.75 10.98
C VAL A 235 17.51 -13.47 12.34
N GLY A 236 16.38 -13.31 13.02
CA GLY A 236 16.12 -13.93 14.31
C GLY A 236 17.13 -13.52 15.38
N ARG A 237 17.73 -14.48 16.06
CA ARG A 237 18.69 -14.22 17.16
C ARG A 237 20.15 -14.10 16.70
N SER A 238 20.41 -13.88 15.41
CA SER A 238 21.77 -13.71 14.89
C SER A 238 22.43 -12.37 15.29
N GLY A 239 21.68 -11.50 15.95
CA GLY A 239 22.16 -10.21 16.44
C GLY A 239 22.45 -9.20 15.34
N GLU A 240 23.02 -8.08 15.74
CA GLU A 240 23.37 -6.96 14.86
C GLU A 240 24.31 -7.39 13.71
N ALA A 241 25.35 -8.16 14.02
CA ALA A 241 26.31 -8.63 12.99
C ALA A 241 25.62 -9.50 11.92
N GLY A 242 24.62 -10.32 12.30
CA GLY A 242 23.83 -11.09 11.34
C GLY A 242 22.94 -10.17 10.48
N ALA A 243 22.38 -9.13 11.06
CA ALA A 243 21.59 -8.12 10.36
C ALA A 243 22.45 -7.34 9.34
N GLU A 244 23.63 -6.88 9.73
CA GLU A 244 24.59 -6.19 8.86
C GLU A 244 25.04 -7.09 7.69
N ALA A 245 25.42 -8.34 7.96
CA ALA A 245 25.81 -9.29 6.93
C ALA A 245 24.70 -9.53 5.92
N THR A 246 23.44 -9.54 6.36
CA THR A 246 22.26 -9.75 5.52
C THR A 246 22.05 -8.59 4.53
N CYS A 247 22.44 -7.37 4.87
CA CYS A 247 22.38 -6.22 3.96
C CYS A 247 23.24 -6.40 2.69
N ALA A 248 24.27 -7.24 2.72
CA ALA A 248 25.17 -7.45 1.60
C ALA A 248 24.67 -8.49 0.59
N VAL A 249 23.68 -9.32 0.96
CA VAL A 249 23.21 -10.45 0.14
C VAL A 249 21.84 -10.17 -0.46
N ALA A 250 21.45 -10.93 -1.51
CA ALA A 250 20.11 -10.86 -2.07
C ALA A 250 19.08 -11.37 -1.07
N SER A 251 17.94 -10.70 -1.00
CA SER A 251 16.81 -11.09 -0.15
C SER A 251 16.03 -12.26 -0.74
N TYR A 252 15.08 -12.75 0.04
CA TYR A 252 14.12 -13.80 -0.38
C TYR A 252 13.32 -13.45 -1.64
N ALA A 253 13.16 -12.18 -1.97
CA ALA A 253 12.47 -11.71 -3.18
C ALA A 253 13.43 -11.27 -4.30
N GLY A 254 14.73 -11.51 -4.18
CA GLY A 254 15.73 -11.29 -5.23
C GLY A 254 16.41 -9.92 -5.25
N GLY A 255 15.88 -8.90 -4.57
CA GLY A 255 16.52 -7.59 -4.42
C GLY A 255 17.43 -7.51 -3.19
N LYS A 256 18.14 -6.38 -3.03
CA LYS A 256 18.87 -6.12 -1.78
C LYS A 256 17.89 -5.71 -0.68
N PRO A 257 18.12 -6.15 0.58
CA PRO A 257 17.35 -5.66 1.71
C PRO A 257 17.51 -4.15 1.89
N TRP A 258 16.44 -3.49 2.33
CA TRP A 258 16.47 -2.10 2.78
C TRP A 258 16.48 -1.99 4.29
N LEU A 259 15.92 -2.99 4.95
CA LEU A 259 15.85 -3.09 6.39
C LEU A 259 16.12 -4.54 6.79
N THR A 260 16.84 -4.73 7.88
CA THR A 260 17.05 -6.03 8.51
C THR A 260 16.65 -5.94 9.97
N GLN A 261 16.20 -7.08 10.53
CA GLN A 261 15.68 -7.16 11.89
C GLN A 261 16.35 -8.30 12.64
N TRP A 262 16.70 -8.07 13.90
CA TRP A 262 17.05 -9.14 14.84
C TRP A 262 16.27 -8.98 16.15
N THR A 263 16.26 -10.03 16.98
CA THR A 263 15.53 -10.00 18.24
C THR A 263 16.36 -10.58 19.37
N ASP A 264 16.22 -10.03 20.58
CA ASP A 264 16.68 -10.62 21.83
C ASP A 264 15.59 -11.45 22.53
N GLY A 265 14.39 -11.49 21.96
CA GLY A 265 13.20 -12.14 22.50
C GLY A 265 12.33 -11.19 23.36
N VAL A 266 12.76 -9.95 23.56
CA VAL A 266 12.02 -8.90 24.28
C VAL A 266 11.74 -7.72 23.34
N ARG A 267 12.72 -7.35 22.52
CA ARG A 267 12.62 -6.32 21.49
C ARG A 267 13.01 -6.87 20.14
N ASP A 268 12.37 -6.29 19.13
CA ASP A 268 12.80 -6.43 17.75
C ASP A 268 13.60 -5.16 17.39
N TYR A 269 14.82 -5.37 16.95
CA TYR A 269 15.78 -4.32 16.59
C TYR A 269 15.87 -4.26 15.08
N ASP A 270 15.97 -3.05 14.54
CA ASP A 270 16.04 -2.81 13.11
C ASP A 270 17.28 -2.01 12.72
N LEU A 271 17.80 -2.36 11.56
CA LEU A 271 18.95 -1.72 10.94
C LEU A 271 18.60 -1.35 9.50
N THR A 272 18.75 -0.07 9.13
CA THR A 272 18.67 0.31 7.71
C THR A 272 19.96 -0.12 6.99
N CYS A 273 19.82 -0.81 5.86
CA CYS A 273 20.95 -1.23 5.07
C CYS A 273 21.69 -0.04 4.44
N PRO A 274 23.04 -0.08 4.30
CA PRO A 274 23.81 1.00 3.71
C PRO A 274 23.33 1.40 2.31
N GLY A 275 23.26 2.70 2.04
CA GLY A 275 22.82 3.25 0.77
C GLY A 275 21.31 3.39 0.63
N VAL A 276 20.52 2.95 1.60
CA VAL A 276 19.04 2.98 1.56
C VAL A 276 18.47 4.23 2.21
N SER A 277 19.12 4.78 3.24
CA SER A 277 18.72 6.04 3.86
C SER A 277 18.76 7.18 2.82
N GLY A 278 17.60 7.63 2.39
CA GLY A 278 17.39 8.56 1.28
C GLY A 278 16.90 7.93 -0.03
N GLN A 279 17.01 6.62 -0.23
CA GLN A 279 16.45 5.93 -1.39
C GLN A 279 14.94 5.66 -1.25
N ALA A 280 14.39 5.63 -0.05
CA ALA A 280 12.95 5.58 0.16
C ALA A 280 12.20 6.68 -0.61
N ALA A 281 12.88 7.79 -0.90
CA ALA A 281 12.38 8.90 -1.69
C ALA A 281 12.87 8.94 -3.16
N ARG A 282 13.84 8.12 -3.57
CA ARG A 282 14.57 8.34 -4.83
C ARG A 282 14.86 7.09 -5.70
N GLY A 283 14.49 5.89 -5.30
CA GLY A 283 14.69 4.71 -6.16
C GLY A 283 13.62 4.65 -7.25
N ASN A 284 14.01 4.78 -8.50
CA ASN A 284 13.08 4.55 -9.61
C ASN A 284 12.78 3.05 -9.71
N PRO A 285 11.54 2.60 -9.46
CA PRO A 285 11.16 1.20 -9.44
C PRO A 285 11.28 0.51 -10.81
N LEU A 286 11.49 1.28 -11.87
CA LEU A 286 11.60 0.76 -13.24
C LEU A 286 13.04 0.49 -13.67
N THR A 287 14.03 1.00 -12.93
CA THR A 287 15.46 0.85 -13.27
C THR A 287 15.90 -0.61 -13.48
N PRO A 288 15.47 -1.60 -12.67
CA PRO A 288 15.82 -3.00 -12.91
C PRO A 288 15.27 -3.60 -14.21
N TYR A 289 14.26 -2.98 -14.80
CA TYR A 289 13.67 -3.43 -16.07
C TYR A 289 14.28 -2.77 -17.30
N LEU A 290 15.27 -1.89 -17.12
CA LEU A 290 15.86 -1.09 -18.20
C LEU A 290 16.31 -1.92 -19.42
N THR A 291 16.73 -3.16 -19.20
CA THR A 291 17.18 -4.09 -20.26
C THR A 291 16.14 -5.16 -20.60
N VAL A 292 14.95 -5.10 -19.99
CA VAL A 292 13.91 -6.13 -20.20
C VAL A 292 13.07 -5.78 -21.43
N GLY A 293 13.07 -6.66 -22.43
CA GLY A 293 12.16 -6.56 -23.58
C GLY A 293 10.79 -7.13 -23.26
N LEU A 294 9.70 -6.41 -23.61
CA LEU A 294 8.33 -6.88 -23.45
C LEU A 294 7.54 -6.72 -24.76
N ALA A 295 6.70 -7.70 -25.05
CA ALA A 295 5.79 -7.70 -26.19
C ALA A 295 4.50 -8.46 -25.86
N SER A 296 3.56 -8.51 -26.79
CA SER A 296 2.35 -9.34 -26.67
C SER A 296 2.71 -10.77 -26.28
N GLY A 297 2.07 -11.29 -25.24
CA GLY A 297 2.35 -12.61 -24.67
C GLY A 297 3.34 -12.62 -23.52
N SER A 298 4.13 -11.57 -23.29
CA SER A 298 5.00 -11.43 -22.11
C SER A 298 4.17 -11.48 -20.83
N ARG A 299 4.74 -12.04 -19.76
CA ARG A 299 4.08 -12.19 -18.46
C ARG A 299 5.04 -11.87 -17.31
N GLY A 300 4.50 -11.53 -16.15
CA GLY A 300 5.24 -11.36 -14.90
C GLY A 300 5.40 -9.91 -14.46
N ASP A 301 6.30 -9.71 -13.50
CA ASP A 301 6.42 -8.45 -12.74
C ASP A 301 6.85 -7.25 -13.59
N ALA A 302 7.68 -7.45 -14.59
CA ALA A 302 8.04 -6.39 -15.54
C ALA A 302 6.82 -5.89 -16.32
N VAL A 303 5.91 -6.79 -16.72
CA VAL A 303 4.65 -6.41 -17.37
C VAL A 303 3.73 -5.68 -16.39
N ALA A 304 3.62 -6.15 -15.15
CA ALA A 304 2.82 -5.49 -14.14
C ALA A 304 3.37 -4.08 -13.80
N ALA A 305 4.70 -3.92 -13.72
CA ALA A 305 5.35 -2.62 -13.53
C ALA A 305 5.06 -1.67 -14.72
N LEU A 306 5.17 -2.17 -15.96
CA LEU A 306 4.81 -1.43 -17.16
C LEU A 306 3.34 -0.98 -17.13
N GLN A 307 2.42 -1.89 -16.82
CA GLN A 307 0.99 -1.61 -16.77
C GLN A 307 0.67 -0.52 -15.75
N ARG A 308 1.28 -0.56 -14.55
CA ARG A 308 1.14 0.50 -13.54
C ARG A 308 1.64 1.84 -14.06
N SER A 309 2.82 1.85 -14.67
CA SER A 309 3.44 3.07 -15.22
C SER A 309 2.63 3.68 -16.36
N LEU A 310 1.90 2.85 -17.11
CA LEU A 310 0.97 3.29 -18.15
C LEU A 310 -0.44 3.62 -17.61
N GLY A 311 -0.64 3.71 -16.30
CA GLY A 311 -1.91 4.07 -15.68
C GLY A 311 -3.01 3.01 -15.84
N ALA A 312 -2.67 1.72 -15.95
CA ALA A 312 -3.67 0.67 -15.98
C ALA A 312 -4.38 0.57 -14.62
N ALA A 313 -5.72 0.47 -14.64
CA ALA A 313 -6.52 0.29 -13.43
C ALA A 313 -6.22 -1.07 -12.75
N HIS A 314 -5.85 -2.07 -13.56
CA HIS A 314 -5.46 -3.41 -13.12
C HIS A 314 -4.16 -3.79 -13.83
N ALA A 315 -3.10 -4.03 -13.04
CA ALA A 315 -1.82 -4.52 -13.52
C ALA A 315 -1.77 -6.04 -13.30
N ASP A 316 -2.31 -6.79 -14.26
CA ASP A 316 -2.46 -8.25 -14.17
C ASP A 316 -1.19 -9.03 -14.51
N GLY A 317 -0.13 -8.31 -14.93
CA GLY A 317 1.13 -8.91 -15.34
C GLY A 317 1.05 -9.70 -16.64
N ALA A 318 -0.01 -9.53 -17.44
CA ALA A 318 -0.16 -10.18 -18.74
C ALA A 318 -0.18 -9.12 -19.86
N PHE A 319 0.76 -9.21 -20.81
CA PHE A 319 0.85 -8.29 -21.93
C PHE A 319 -0.14 -8.68 -23.02
N GLY A 320 -1.40 -8.33 -22.81
CA GLY A 320 -2.49 -8.55 -23.76
C GLY A 320 -2.73 -7.35 -24.69
N PRO A 321 -3.79 -7.42 -25.52
CA PRO A 321 -4.14 -6.37 -26.47
C PRO A 321 -4.31 -4.99 -25.83
N THR A 322 -4.91 -4.92 -24.65
CA THR A 322 -5.09 -3.66 -23.91
C THR A 322 -3.75 -3.06 -23.48
N THR A 323 -2.81 -3.88 -22.97
CA THR A 323 -1.46 -3.44 -22.63
C THR A 323 -0.73 -2.93 -23.88
N ARG A 324 -0.82 -3.68 -24.99
CA ARG A 324 -0.23 -3.27 -26.27
C ARG A 324 -0.77 -1.92 -26.75
N ALA A 325 -2.08 -1.70 -26.68
CA ALA A 325 -2.69 -0.43 -27.08
C ALA A 325 -2.18 0.75 -26.25
N ARG A 326 -2.03 0.56 -24.92
CA ARG A 326 -1.46 1.58 -24.01
C ARG A 326 0.01 1.87 -24.34
N VAL A 327 0.81 0.83 -24.63
CA VAL A 327 2.20 0.99 -25.07
C VAL A 327 2.28 1.81 -26.35
N VAL A 328 1.48 1.48 -27.38
CA VAL A 328 1.44 2.23 -28.64
C VAL A 328 1.04 3.70 -28.41
N ALA A 329 0.06 3.94 -27.56
CA ALA A 329 -0.35 5.32 -27.21
C ALA A 329 0.78 6.07 -26.49
N PHE A 330 1.45 5.43 -25.55
CA PHE A 330 2.61 5.98 -24.84
C PHE A 330 3.77 6.28 -25.81
N GLN A 331 4.11 5.34 -26.70
CA GLN A 331 5.17 5.52 -27.68
C GLN A 331 4.90 6.73 -28.58
N ARG A 332 3.67 6.91 -29.07
CA ARG A 332 3.28 8.10 -29.85
C ARG A 332 3.42 9.38 -29.05
N ALA A 333 2.97 9.39 -27.81
CA ALA A 333 3.04 10.58 -26.94
C ALA A 333 4.50 10.98 -26.62
N HIS A 334 5.42 10.03 -26.63
CA HIS A 334 6.84 10.25 -26.35
C HIS A 334 7.74 10.23 -27.60
N HIS A 335 7.17 10.33 -28.79
CA HIS A 335 7.89 10.31 -30.08
C HIS A 335 8.79 9.08 -30.28
N LEU A 336 8.37 7.93 -29.71
CA LEU A 336 9.02 6.64 -29.89
C LEU A 336 8.39 5.88 -31.07
N THR A 337 9.10 4.85 -31.56
CA THR A 337 8.54 3.97 -32.59
C THR A 337 7.32 3.22 -32.05
N ALA A 338 6.12 3.54 -32.59
CA ALA A 338 4.83 3.04 -32.10
C ALA A 338 4.56 1.60 -32.57
N ASN A 339 5.42 0.64 -32.19
CA ASN A 339 5.36 -0.77 -32.57
C ASN A 339 4.69 -1.68 -31.54
N GLY A 340 4.43 -1.16 -30.32
CA GLY A 340 3.83 -1.90 -29.21
C GLY A 340 4.80 -2.89 -28.54
N ILE A 341 6.11 -2.69 -28.71
CA ILE A 341 7.18 -3.43 -28.04
C ILE A 341 7.87 -2.48 -27.05
N VAL A 342 8.19 -2.97 -25.88
CA VAL A 342 8.90 -2.22 -24.84
C VAL A 342 10.35 -2.68 -24.80
N GLY A 343 11.25 -1.73 -24.89
CA GLY A 343 12.69 -1.94 -24.73
C GLY A 343 13.28 -0.83 -23.84
N SER A 344 14.60 -0.70 -23.88
CA SER A 344 15.30 0.29 -23.04
C SER A 344 14.89 1.73 -23.32
N ALA A 345 14.42 2.06 -24.54
CA ALA A 345 13.93 3.39 -24.87
C ALA A 345 12.63 3.72 -24.12
N GLU A 346 11.67 2.81 -24.14
CA GLU A 346 10.40 2.94 -23.43
C GLU A 346 10.60 2.99 -21.92
N TRP A 347 11.45 2.11 -21.38
CA TRP A 347 11.77 2.13 -19.95
C TRP A 347 12.41 3.45 -19.51
N ARG A 348 13.33 4.02 -20.32
CA ARG A 348 13.90 5.35 -20.04
C ARG A 348 12.86 6.44 -20.14
N ALA A 349 11.97 6.41 -21.11
CA ALA A 349 10.89 7.37 -21.26
C ALA A 349 9.87 7.30 -20.10
N LEU A 350 9.72 6.10 -19.50
CA LEU A 350 8.96 5.90 -18.25
C LEU A 350 9.75 6.33 -17.01
N GLY A 351 11.00 6.76 -17.15
CA GLY A 351 11.86 7.25 -16.08
C GLY A 351 12.87 6.23 -15.53
N ALA A 352 12.98 5.02 -16.09
CA ALA A 352 14.00 4.05 -15.66
C ALA A 352 15.41 4.63 -15.82
N GLY A 353 16.28 4.41 -14.84
CA GLY A 353 17.65 4.92 -14.85
C GLY A 353 17.79 6.38 -14.43
N THR A 354 16.70 7.10 -14.16
CA THR A 354 16.75 8.43 -13.56
C THR A 354 16.63 8.35 -12.04
N GLY A 355 17.25 9.27 -11.30
CA GLY A 355 17.19 9.30 -9.84
C GLY A 355 15.83 9.67 -9.26
N THR A 356 14.89 10.10 -10.10
CA THR A 356 13.53 10.47 -9.70
C THR A 356 12.52 9.79 -10.61
N TYR A 357 11.58 9.07 -9.99
CA TYR A 357 10.40 8.58 -10.66
C TYR A 357 9.28 9.63 -10.49
N THR A 358 8.82 10.19 -11.62
CA THR A 358 7.60 10.98 -11.64
C THR A 358 6.50 10.06 -12.15
N PRO A 359 5.58 9.60 -11.30
CA PRO A 359 4.44 8.82 -11.79
C PRO A 359 3.65 9.65 -12.79
N PRO A 360 3.09 9.05 -13.85
CA PRO A 360 2.25 9.76 -14.77
C PRO A 360 1.11 10.43 -13.99
N VAL A 361 1.02 11.75 -14.10
CA VAL A 361 -0.11 12.50 -13.55
C VAL A 361 -1.35 11.94 -14.22
N ARG A 362 -2.18 11.21 -13.48
CA ARG A 362 -3.53 10.92 -13.96
C ARG A 362 -4.19 12.26 -14.22
N GLY A 363 -4.50 12.55 -15.47
CA GLY A 363 -5.45 13.58 -15.78
C GLY A 363 -6.72 13.27 -15.00
N ILE A 364 -6.90 13.93 -13.87
CA ILE A 364 -8.15 13.95 -13.14
C ILE A 364 -9.07 14.80 -13.99
N THR A 365 -9.75 14.19 -14.95
CA THR A 365 -11.02 14.72 -15.41
C THR A 365 -11.96 14.59 -14.21
N SER A 366 -12.04 15.68 -13.47
CA SER A 366 -12.99 15.91 -12.40
C SER A 366 -14.40 15.98 -13.01
N THR A 367 -14.98 14.80 -13.24
CA THR A 367 -16.43 14.66 -13.46
C THR A 367 -16.76 13.24 -13.04
N LEU A 368 -17.23 13.10 -11.80
CA LEU A 368 -18.18 12.10 -11.31
C LEU A 368 -18.09 11.99 -9.79
N PHE A 369 -18.49 13.08 -9.10
CA PHE A 369 -19.17 12.96 -7.80
C PHE A 369 -20.16 14.13 -7.74
N THR A 370 -21.28 13.99 -8.45
CA THR A 370 -22.53 14.64 -8.05
C THR A 370 -23.30 13.59 -7.29
N SER A 371 -23.47 13.88 -6.00
CA SER A 371 -24.41 13.23 -5.09
C SER A 371 -25.83 13.25 -5.64
N THR A 372 -26.49 12.13 -5.65
CA THR A 372 -27.91 11.98 -5.32
C THR A 372 -28.04 10.93 -4.25
#